data_5ad4aed8e51585b70e92691af3d149c1
#
_entry.id   5ad4aed8e51585b70e92691af3d149c1
#
_cell.length_a   1.000
_cell.length_b   1.000
_cell.length_c   1.000
_cell.angle_alpha   90.00
_cell.angle_beta   90.00
_cell.angle_gamma   90.00
#
_symmetry.space_group_name_H-M   'P 1'
#
loop_
_entity.id
_entity.type
_entity.pdbx_description
1 polymer ?
#
loop_
_entity_poly.entity_id
_entity_poly.type
_entity_poly.pdbx_seq_one_letter_code
_entity_poly.pdbx_strand_id
1 'polypeptide(L)'
;EMQRSLVGSEMCIRDSLDELARECQKILNTEYTDKLDELYRLGGTSGGARPKIMTSIGNEEWIIKFPAHVDGKDAGKMEYDYSCCARKCEITMSETKLFPSGICKGYFGTRRFDRVPDQNGIKRVHMLTAAALLELDFEQPSLDYHSLMKLTKILTKDHYADVESMFRRMCFNVFAHNRDDHSKNFTYLYDEEKDQWRLSPAYDLTYSN
;
A
#
# COMPACT_ATOMS: atom_id res chain seq x y z
N GLU A 1 4.05 -21.54 -13.36
CA GLU A 1 3.52 -21.32 -12.00
C GLU A 1 2.34 -20.36 -12.11
N MET A 2 1.11 -20.87 -11.98
CA MET A 2 -0.10 -20.05 -12.09
C MET A 2 -0.22 -19.20 -10.81
N GLN A 3 0.04 -17.90 -10.93
CA GLN A 3 -0.51 -16.94 -9.97
C GLN A 3 -2.04 -17.05 -10.01
N ARG A 4 -2.67 -17.33 -8.88
CA ARG A 4 -4.13 -17.28 -8.80
C ARG A 4 -4.57 -15.85 -9.11
N SER A 5 -5.16 -15.66 -10.27
CA SER A 5 -5.88 -14.44 -10.61
C SER A 5 -7.26 -14.52 -9.98
N LEU A 6 -7.70 -13.47 -9.29
CA LEU A 6 -9.09 -13.32 -8.84
C LEU A 6 -9.96 -13.06 -10.08
N VAL A 7 -10.38 -14.13 -10.75
CA VAL A 7 -11.30 -14.11 -11.89
C VAL A 7 -12.60 -14.74 -11.42
N GLY A 8 -13.69 -13.98 -11.47
CA GLY A 8 -15.01 -14.50 -11.13
C GLY A 8 -16.03 -13.39 -10.92
N SER A 9 -17.28 -13.79 -10.65
CA SER A 9 -18.29 -12.86 -10.18
C SER A 9 -17.90 -12.25 -8.84
N GLU A 10 -18.44 -11.06 -8.49
CA GLU A 10 -18.18 -10.41 -7.20
C GLU A 10 -18.41 -11.33 -5.99
N MET A 11 -19.36 -12.26 -6.10
CA MET A 11 -19.64 -13.27 -5.07
C MET A 11 -18.47 -14.24 -4.89
N CYS A 12 -17.88 -14.74 -5.96
CA CYS A 12 -16.72 -15.67 -5.90
C CYS A 12 -15.48 -14.97 -5.33
N ILE A 13 -15.26 -13.72 -5.69
CA ILE A 13 -14.14 -12.91 -5.18
C ILE A 13 -14.34 -12.69 -3.68
N ARG A 14 -15.54 -12.31 -3.25
CA ARG A 14 -15.88 -12.10 -1.84
C ARG A 14 -15.61 -13.35 -0.99
N ASP A 15 -16.13 -14.49 -1.40
CA ASP A 15 -16.04 -15.73 -0.63
C ASP A 15 -14.59 -16.21 -0.52
N SER A 16 -13.80 -16.05 -1.59
CA SER A 16 -12.37 -16.34 -1.59
C SER A 16 -11.57 -15.41 -0.66
N LEU A 17 -11.88 -14.10 -0.65
CA LEU A 17 -11.21 -13.13 0.22
C LEU A 17 -11.59 -13.35 1.69
N ASP A 18 -12.85 -13.66 2.00
CA ASP A 18 -13.30 -13.97 3.36
C ASP A 18 -12.63 -15.24 3.91
N GLU A 19 -12.42 -16.24 3.06
CA GLU A 19 -11.67 -17.44 3.42
C GLU A 19 -10.22 -17.12 3.75
N LEU A 20 -9.53 -16.40 2.88
CA LEU A 20 -8.13 -15.98 3.10
C LEU A 20 -7.98 -15.10 4.35
N ALA A 21 -8.95 -14.21 4.60
CA ALA A 21 -8.96 -13.38 5.80
C ALA A 21 -9.06 -14.22 7.08
N ARG A 22 -9.92 -15.26 7.10
CA ARG A 22 -10.02 -16.18 8.25
C ARG A 22 -8.75 -16.97 8.48
N GLU A 23 -8.11 -17.44 7.40
CA GLU A 23 -6.85 -18.19 7.51
C GLU A 23 -5.71 -17.27 8.01
N CYS A 24 -5.65 -16.02 7.55
CA CYS A 24 -4.72 -15.03 8.10
C CYS A 24 -4.92 -14.78 9.60
N GLN A 25 -6.19 -14.74 10.07
CA GLN A 25 -6.49 -14.59 11.49
C GLN A 25 -6.01 -15.81 12.32
N LYS A 26 -6.15 -17.03 11.80
CA LYS A 26 -5.62 -18.22 12.49
C LYS A 26 -4.11 -18.11 12.70
N ILE A 27 -3.35 -17.67 11.68
CA ILE A 27 -1.90 -17.48 11.79
C ILE A 27 -1.56 -16.45 12.86
N LEU A 28 -2.27 -15.31 12.86
CA LEU A 28 -2.07 -14.28 13.87
C LEU A 28 -2.36 -14.75 15.30
N ASN A 29 -3.30 -15.67 15.45
CA ASN A 29 -3.63 -16.30 16.72
C ASN A 29 -2.72 -17.48 17.07
N THR A 30 -1.70 -17.76 16.28
CA THR A 30 -0.82 -18.93 16.43
C THR A 30 -1.58 -20.26 16.32
N GLU A 31 -2.71 -20.28 15.60
CA GLU A 31 -3.50 -21.45 15.32
C GLU A 31 -3.00 -22.17 14.06
N TYR A 32 -3.22 -23.49 14.01
CA TYR A 32 -2.82 -24.27 12.84
C TYR A 32 -3.67 -23.94 11.61
N THR A 33 -3.02 -23.80 10.46
CA THR A 33 -3.65 -23.71 9.15
C THR A 33 -2.90 -24.58 8.12
N ASP A 34 -3.63 -25.30 7.30
CA ASP A 34 -3.10 -26.06 6.15
C ASP A 34 -2.80 -25.16 4.93
N LYS A 35 -3.20 -23.90 4.98
CA LYS A 35 -2.99 -22.89 3.92
C LYS A 35 -1.76 -22.00 4.15
N LEU A 36 -0.90 -22.33 5.10
CA LEU A 36 0.27 -21.51 5.44
C LEU A 36 1.15 -21.21 4.21
N ASP A 37 1.44 -22.22 3.39
CA ASP A 37 2.25 -22.06 2.18
C ASP A 37 1.59 -21.17 1.14
N GLU A 38 0.26 -21.26 0.98
CA GLU A 38 -0.50 -20.41 0.07
C GLU A 38 -0.47 -18.96 0.53
N LEU A 39 -0.74 -18.70 1.80
CA LEU A 39 -0.71 -17.37 2.39
C LEU A 39 0.68 -16.75 2.35
N TYR A 40 1.73 -17.54 2.61
CA TYR A 40 3.11 -17.08 2.50
C TYR A 40 3.46 -16.65 1.06
N ARG A 41 3.03 -17.42 0.06
CA ARG A 41 3.23 -17.08 -1.36
C ARG A 41 2.46 -15.81 -1.76
N LEU A 42 1.24 -15.64 -1.27
CA LEU A 42 0.41 -14.47 -1.56
C LEU A 42 0.86 -13.22 -0.78
N GLY A 43 1.25 -13.38 0.48
CA GLY A 43 1.69 -12.26 1.34
C GLY A 43 3.10 -11.78 1.03
N GLY A 44 3.97 -12.67 0.54
CA GLY A 44 5.36 -12.36 0.27
C GLY A 44 6.09 -11.80 1.50
N THR A 45 7.07 -10.95 1.24
CA THR A 45 7.87 -10.25 2.26
C THR A 45 7.34 -8.85 2.56
N SER A 46 6.06 -8.57 2.27
CA SER A 46 5.52 -7.23 2.50
C SER A 46 5.44 -6.93 4.01
N GLY A 47 6.17 -5.92 4.45
CA GLY A 47 6.17 -5.45 5.84
C GLY A 47 4.85 -4.77 6.25
N GLY A 48 4.72 -4.50 7.54
CA GLY A 48 3.58 -3.82 8.16
C GLY A 48 2.69 -4.75 9.00
N ALA A 49 2.01 -4.16 9.98
CA ALA A 49 1.29 -4.89 11.04
C ALA A 49 0.03 -5.63 10.58
N ARG A 50 -0.61 -5.20 9.47
CA ARG A 50 -1.85 -5.81 8.95
C ARG A 50 -1.53 -6.91 7.95
N PRO A 51 -2.23 -8.08 8.05
CA PRO A 51 -2.14 -9.12 7.03
C PRO A 51 -2.54 -8.59 5.66
N LYS A 52 -1.81 -9.01 4.64
CA LYS A 52 -2.08 -8.59 3.26
C LYS A 52 -1.70 -9.66 2.27
N ILE A 53 -2.35 -9.65 1.13
CA ILE A 53 -2.02 -10.49 -0.01
C ILE A 53 -1.67 -9.64 -1.22
N MET A 54 -0.83 -10.18 -2.08
CA MET A 54 -0.57 -9.67 -3.43
C MET A 54 -1.23 -10.60 -4.43
N THR A 55 -2.06 -10.04 -5.29
CA THR A 55 -2.83 -10.83 -6.25
C THR A 55 -3.03 -10.07 -7.54
N SER A 56 -3.20 -10.80 -8.64
CA SER A 56 -3.52 -10.21 -9.93
C SER A 56 -5.03 -10.14 -10.13
N ILE A 57 -5.52 -9.02 -10.61
CA ILE A 57 -6.92 -8.83 -11.04
C ILE A 57 -6.86 -8.35 -12.49
N GLY A 58 -7.23 -9.22 -13.42
CA GLY A 58 -6.97 -8.98 -14.84
C GLY A 58 -5.47 -8.88 -15.10
N ASN A 59 -5.05 -7.77 -15.71
CA ASN A 59 -3.64 -7.48 -16.01
C ASN A 59 -2.99 -6.53 -14.99
N GLU A 60 -3.59 -6.37 -13.82
CA GLU A 60 -3.12 -5.44 -12.80
C GLU A 60 -2.75 -6.18 -11.51
N GLU A 61 -1.69 -5.74 -10.87
CA GLU A 61 -1.25 -6.27 -9.57
C GLU A 61 -1.82 -5.43 -8.43
N TRP A 62 -2.42 -6.11 -7.46
CA TRP A 62 -3.10 -5.49 -6.32
C TRP A 62 -2.51 -5.98 -5.00
N ILE A 63 -2.54 -5.10 -4.01
CA ILE A 63 -2.35 -5.45 -2.60
C ILE A 63 -3.72 -5.33 -1.94
N ILE A 64 -4.18 -6.39 -1.29
CA ILE A 64 -5.42 -6.40 -0.52
C ILE A 64 -5.07 -6.61 0.95
N LYS A 65 -5.55 -5.71 1.82
CA LYS A 65 -5.29 -5.73 3.26
C LYS A 65 -6.47 -6.32 4.00
N PHE A 66 -6.18 -7.18 4.96
CA PHE A 66 -7.15 -7.76 5.88
C PHE A 66 -7.07 -7.08 7.25
N PRO A 67 -8.18 -6.96 8.00
CA PRO A 67 -8.15 -6.45 9.36
C PRO A 67 -7.23 -7.30 10.25
N ALA A 68 -6.43 -6.67 11.10
CA ALA A 68 -5.74 -7.37 12.19
C ALA A 68 -6.73 -7.67 13.34
N HIS A 69 -6.31 -8.49 14.31
CA HIS A 69 -7.18 -8.88 15.45
C HIS A 69 -7.69 -7.67 16.25
N VAL A 70 -6.86 -6.63 16.36
CA VAL A 70 -7.18 -5.39 17.10
C VAL A 70 -7.99 -4.39 16.29
N ASP A 71 -8.14 -4.61 14.99
CA ASP A 71 -8.87 -3.71 14.09
C ASP A 71 -10.39 -3.93 14.20
N GLY A 72 -11.14 -2.85 14.10
CA GLY A 72 -12.58 -2.90 13.93
C GLY A 72 -13.00 -3.44 12.56
N LYS A 73 -14.26 -3.88 12.43
CA LYS A 73 -14.84 -4.38 11.17
C LYS A 73 -14.86 -3.34 10.04
N ASP A 74 -14.56 -2.09 10.32
CA ASP A 74 -14.54 -0.97 9.39
C ASP A 74 -13.13 -0.49 8.98
N ALA A 75 -12.08 -1.15 9.44
CA ALA A 75 -10.70 -0.76 9.15
C ALA A 75 -10.42 -0.61 7.64
N GLY A 76 -10.84 -1.59 6.82
CA GLY A 76 -10.69 -1.51 5.37
C GLY A 76 -11.50 -0.39 4.73
N LYS A 77 -12.74 -0.19 5.21
CA LYS A 77 -13.60 0.91 4.76
C LYS A 77 -12.99 2.27 5.11
N MET A 78 -12.46 2.41 6.32
CA MET A 78 -11.83 3.66 6.78
C MET A 78 -10.62 4.01 5.92
N GLU A 79 -9.73 3.07 5.64
CA GLU A 79 -8.58 3.29 4.77
C GLU A 79 -9.01 3.66 3.34
N TYR A 80 -10.07 3.04 2.82
CA TYR A 80 -10.67 3.42 1.55
C TYR A 80 -11.22 4.86 1.55
N ASP A 81 -11.96 5.25 2.61
CA ASP A 81 -12.49 6.61 2.75
C ASP A 81 -11.36 7.65 2.84
N TYR A 82 -10.28 7.35 3.56
CA TYR A 82 -9.06 8.17 3.60
C TYR A 82 -8.44 8.34 2.22
N SER A 83 -8.35 7.26 1.45
CA SER A 83 -7.84 7.32 0.08
C SER A 83 -8.71 8.19 -0.84
N CYS A 84 -10.03 8.16 -0.66
CA CYS A 84 -10.96 9.04 -1.36
C CYS A 84 -10.82 10.51 -0.93
N CYS A 85 -10.63 10.75 0.36
CA CYS A 85 -10.39 12.08 0.91
C CYS A 85 -9.06 12.65 0.40
N ALA A 86 -7.98 11.87 0.41
CA ALA A 86 -6.69 12.28 -0.09
C ALA A 86 -6.74 12.72 -1.57
N ARG A 87 -7.46 11.96 -2.42
CA ARG A 87 -7.67 12.37 -3.81
C ARG A 87 -8.44 13.69 -3.95
N LYS A 88 -9.42 13.95 -3.09
CA LYS A 88 -10.12 15.26 -3.05
C LYS A 88 -9.22 16.41 -2.60
N CYS A 89 -8.17 16.11 -1.82
CA CYS A 89 -7.11 17.04 -1.46
C CYS A 89 -6.00 17.11 -2.53
N GLU A 90 -6.25 16.62 -3.74
CA GLU A 90 -5.31 16.60 -4.87
C GLU A 90 -4.00 15.86 -4.60
N ILE A 91 -4.05 14.87 -3.70
CA ILE A 91 -2.92 13.95 -3.48
C ILE A 91 -3.03 12.81 -4.49
N THR A 92 -1.97 12.63 -5.26
CA THR A 92 -1.87 11.51 -6.20
C THR A 92 -1.79 10.20 -5.44
N MET A 93 -2.76 9.32 -5.67
CA MET A 93 -2.81 7.96 -5.12
C MET A 93 -2.99 6.95 -6.25
N SER A 94 -2.48 5.73 -6.04
CA SER A 94 -2.87 4.60 -6.88
C SER A 94 -4.38 4.37 -6.84
N GLU A 95 -4.90 3.63 -7.81
CA GLU A 95 -6.29 3.19 -7.77
C GLU A 95 -6.53 2.38 -6.50
N THR A 96 -7.65 2.64 -5.83
CA THR A 96 -8.07 1.92 -4.64
C THR A 96 -9.49 1.41 -4.80
N LYS A 97 -9.76 0.23 -4.25
CA LYS A 97 -11.07 -0.41 -4.24
C LYS A 97 -11.41 -0.89 -2.85
N LEU A 98 -12.70 -0.88 -2.54
CA LEU A 98 -13.24 -1.58 -1.39
C LEU A 98 -13.84 -2.89 -1.87
N PHE A 99 -13.13 -3.99 -1.63
CA PHE A 99 -13.61 -5.32 -2.00
C PHE A 99 -14.71 -5.78 -1.05
N PRO A 100 -15.76 -6.42 -1.57
CA PRO A 100 -16.87 -6.87 -0.74
C PRO A 100 -16.44 -7.97 0.25
N SER A 101 -17.07 -7.97 1.42
CA SER A 101 -16.88 -8.98 2.47
C SER A 101 -18.21 -9.30 3.13
N GLY A 102 -18.39 -10.55 3.55
CA GLY A 102 -19.51 -10.98 4.40
C GLY A 102 -19.22 -10.90 5.90
N ILE A 103 -17.95 -10.61 6.29
CA ILE A 103 -17.50 -10.63 7.68
C ILE A 103 -17.07 -9.26 8.22
N CYS A 104 -16.79 -8.32 7.34
CA CYS A 104 -16.45 -6.93 7.68
C CYS A 104 -17.09 -5.93 6.70
N LYS A 105 -16.82 -4.63 6.85
CA LYS A 105 -17.35 -3.59 5.94
C LYS A 105 -16.63 -3.53 4.59
N GLY A 106 -15.74 -4.45 4.32
CA GLY A 106 -14.97 -4.58 3.08
C GLY A 106 -13.47 -4.55 3.32
N TYR A 107 -12.73 -5.11 2.35
CA TYR A 107 -11.27 -5.14 2.35
C TYR A 107 -10.73 -4.00 1.49
N PHE A 108 -9.80 -3.24 2.05
CA PHE A 108 -9.09 -2.23 1.28
C PHE A 108 -8.13 -2.88 0.31
N GLY A 109 -8.20 -2.49 -0.95
CA GLY A 109 -7.23 -2.86 -1.96
C GLY A 109 -6.64 -1.66 -2.66
N THR A 110 -5.36 -1.74 -2.98
CA THR A 110 -4.66 -0.73 -3.76
C THR A 110 -3.88 -1.38 -4.90
N ARG A 111 -3.97 -0.78 -6.10
CA ARG A 111 -3.18 -1.21 -7.25
C ARG A 111 -1.71 -0.87 -7.03
N ARG A 112 -0.83 -1.80 -7.36
CA ARG A 112 0.60 -1.59 -7.27
C ARG A 112 1.09 -0.60 -8.34
N PHE A 113 1.72 0.47 -7.90
CA PHE A 113 2.30 1.48 -8.79
C PHE A 113 3.68 1.07 -9.32
N ASP A 114 4.33 0.09 -8.70
CA ASP A 114 5.61 -0.46 -9.10
C ASP A 114 5.48 -1.66 -10.07
N ARG A 115 4.27 -1.90 -10.55
CA ARG A 115 3.92 -2.95 -11.52
C ARG A 115 3.05 -2.34 -12.61
N VAL A 116 3.65 -2.13 -13.78
CA VAL A 116 3.00 -1.46 -14.90
C VAL A 116 2.78 -2.46 -16.02
N PRO A 117 1.54 -2.59 -16.54
CA PRO A 117 1.28 -3.40 -17.73
C PRO A 117 2.16 -2.94 -18.89
N ASP A 118 2.79 -3.87 -19.58
CA ASP A 118 3.62 -3.65 -20.75
C ASP A 118 3.28 -4.65 -21.86
N GLN A 119 3.78 -4.44 -23.08
CA GLN A 119 3.53 -5.30 -24.24
C GLN A 119 3.96 -6.77 -24.00
N ASN A 120 4.95 -6.98 -23.14
CA ASN A 120 5.49 -8.28 -22.79
C ASN A 120 4.99 -8.83 -21.44
N GLY A 121 3.98 -8.21 -20.83
CA GLY A 121 3.44 -8.60 -19.52
C GLY A 121 3.46 -7.45 -18.51
N ILE A 122 4.09 -7.67 -17.33
CA ILE A 122 4.17 -6.66 -16.27
C ILE A 122 5.61 -6.20 -16.09
N LYS A 123 5.88 -4.95 -16.42
CA LYS A 123 7.15 -4.26 -16.12
C LYS A 123 7.23 -3.94 -14.63
N ARG A 124 8.37 -4.21 -14.02
CA ARG A 124 8.71 -3.77 -12.66
C ARG A 124 9.39 -2.42 -12.72
N VAL A 125 8.88 -1.46 -11.94
CA VAL A 125 9.48 -0.13 -11.79
C VAL A 125 10.38 -0.17 -10.56
N HIS A 126 11.61 0.29 -10.71
CA HIS A 126 12.53 0.39 -9.58
C HIS A 126 12.05 1.44 -8.58
N MET A 127 12.05 1.08 -7.30
CA MET A 127 11.59 1.98 -6.24
C MET A 127 12.46 1.87 -4.99
N LEU A 128 12.61 2.98 -4.28
CA LEU A 128 13.26 3.03 -2.97
C LEU A 128 12.44 3.90 -2.02
N THR A 129 12.33 3.46 -0.78
CA THR A 129 11.73 4.26 0.29
C THR A 129 12.73 5.30 0.82
N ALA A 130 12.22 6.35 1.46
CA ALA A 130 13.09 7.31 2.15
C ALA A 130 13.95 6.62 3.22
N ALA A 131 13.40 5.62 3.90
CA ALA A 131 14.17 4.81 4.86
C ALA A 131 15.37 4.12 4.21
N ALA A 132 15.16 3.49 3.04
CA ALA A 132 16.23 2.79 2.31
C ALA A 132 17.27 3.77 1.73
N LEU A 133 16.82 4.91 1.21
CA LEU A 133 17.71 5.93 0.64
C LEU A 133 18.62 6.60 1.68
N LEU A 134 18.14 6.74 2.90
CA LEU A 134 18.86 7.39 4.00
C LEU A 134 19.47 6.37 4.98
N GLU A 135 19.36 5.07 4.69
CA GLU A 135 19.84 3.98 5.56
C GLU A 135 19.34 4.12 7.01
N LEU A 136 18.06 4.53 7.17
CA LEU A 136 17.47 4.79 8.46
C LEU A 136 17.02 3.50 9.14
N ASP A 137 17.32 3.41 10.44
CA ASP A 137 16.67 2.43 11.31
C ASP A 137 15.21 2.86 11.53
N PHE A 138 14.27 2.00 11.12
CA PHE A 138 12.84 2.30 11.23
C PHE A 138 12.31 2.20 12.67
N GLU A 139 13.04 1.52 13.56
CA GLU A 139 12.69 1.43 14.99
C GLU A 139 12.96 2.75 15.72
N GLN A 140 13.80 3.61 15.13
CA GLN A 140 14.09 4.93 15.67
C GLN A 140 13.59 6.00 14.69
N PRO A 141 12.36 6.53 14.86
CA PRO A 141 11.83 7.56 13.99
C PRO A 141 12.69 8.83 14.10
N SER A 142 13.49 9.07 13.08
CA SER A 142 14.45 10.18 13.02
C SER A 142 14.24 11.13 11.84
N LEU A 143 13.28 10.84 10.96
CA LEU A 143 13.03 11.62 9.77
C LEU A 143 11.87 12.59 10.00
N ASP A 144 12.17 13.88 10.02
CA ASP A 144 11.17 14.94 10.04
C ASP A 144 10.77 15.37 8.61
N TYR A 145 9.66 16.10 8.50
CA TYR A 145 9.17 16.59 7.20
C TYR A 145 10.10 17.60 6.54
N HIS A 146 10.88 18.36 7.30
CA HIS A 146 11.87 19.27 6.72
C HIS A 146 12.96 18.51 5.98
N SER A 147 13.47 17.44 6.58
CA SER A 147 14.47 16.55 5.97
C SER A 147 13.89 15.80 4.78
N LEU A 148 12.64 15.34 4.90
CA LEU A 148 11.92 14.66 3.81
C LEU A 148 11.68 15.58 2.61
N MET A 149 11.32 16.84 2.84
CA MET A 149 11.17 17.85 1.79
C MET A 149 12.51 18.12 1.09
N LYS A 150 13.61 18.21 1.84
CA LYS A 150 14.96 18.35 1.28
C LYS A 150 15.35 17.15 0.41
N LEU A 151 15.10 15.93 0.93
CA LEU A 151 15.35 14.70 0.18
C LEU A 151 14.56 14.70 -1.13
N THR A 152 13.27 15.01 -1.08
CA THR A 152 12.41 15.09 -2.27
C THR A 152 12.98 16.07 -3.28
N LYS A 153 13.33 17.29 -2.85
CA LYS A 153 13.88 18.33 -3.71
C LYS A 153 15.17 17.89 -4.39
N ILE A 154 16.10 17.31 -3.64
CA ILE A 154 17.40 16.87 -4.16
C ILE A 154 17.20 15.70 -5.14
N LEU A 155 16.45 14.67 -4.73
CA LEU A 155 16.31 13.44 -5.49
C LEU A 155 15.56 13.65 -6.81
N THR A 156 14.51 14.48 -6.80
CA THR A 156 13.70 14.78 -7.99
C THR A 156 14.26 15.95 -8.81
N LYS A 157 15.48 16.45 -8.50
CA LYS A 157 16.12 17.59 -9.16
C LYS A 157 15.23 18.85 -9.14
N ASP A 158 14.68 19.15 -7.96
CA ASP A 158 13.80 20.31 -7.71
C ASP A 158 12.51 20.31 -8.57
N HIS A 159 11.98 19.13 -8.87
CA HIS A 159 10.74 19.02 -9.62
C HIS A 159 9.57 19.54 -8.77
N TYR A 160 9.01 20.68 -9.15
CA TYR A 160 8.02 21.41 -8.37
C TYR A 160 6.82 20.57 -7.97
N ALA A 161 6.26 19.79 -8.89
CA ALA A 161 5.08 18.97 -8.60
C ALA A 161 5.33 17.87 -7.56
N ASP A 162 6.55 17.28 -7.50
CA ASP A 162 6.90 16.29 -6.50
C ASP A 162 7.06 16.94 -5.11
N VAL A 163 7.70 18.11 -5.06
CA VAL A 163 7.88 18.88 -3.81
C VAL A 163 6.53 19.35 -3.27
N GLU A 164 5.66 19.88 -4.13
CA GLU A 164 4.30 20.28 -3.77
C GLU A 164 3.48 19.07 -3.30
N SER A 165 3.55 17.94 -3.99
CA SER A 165 2.86 16.71 -3.61
C SER A 165 3.32 16.21 -2.22
N MET A 166 4.62 16.30 -1.91
CA MET A 166 5.15 15.96 -0.60
C MET A 166 4.59 16.89 0.48
N PHE A 167 4.53 18.19 0.21
CA PHE A 167 3.95 19.17 1.13
C PHE A 167 2.47 18.89 1.39
N ARG A 168 1.69 18.57 0.35
CA ARG A 168 0.27 18.20 0.49
C ARG A 168 0.09 16.96 1.36
N ARG A 169 0.97 15.92 1.20
CA ARG A 169 0.96 14.73 2.06
C ARG A 169 1.25 15.07 3.51
N MET A 170 2.24 15.91 3.78
CA MET A 170 2.53 16.40 5.13
C MET A 170 1.29 17.05 5.75
N CYS A 171 0.67 18.00 5.05
CA CYS A 171 -0.55 18.65 5.53
C CYS A 171 -1.67 17.63 5.79
N PHE A 172 -1.88 16.70 4.87
CA PHE A 172 -2.90 15.67 5.02
C PHE A 172 -2.64 14.80 6.26
N ASN A 173 -1.43 14.30 6.44
CA ASN A 173 -1.07 13.46 7.58
C ASN A 173 -1.31 14.17 8.92
N VAL A 174 -0.94 15.46 9.01
CA VAL A 174 -1.17 16.27 10.19
C VAL A 174 -2.67 16.47 10.47
N PHE A 175 -3.43 16.93 9.48
CA PHE A 175 -4.85 17.28 9.66
C PHE A 175 -5.78 16.07 9.73
N ALA A 176 -5.43 14.98 9.05
CA ALA A 176 -6.18 13.74 9.05
C ALA A 176 -5.76 12.75 10.17
N HIS A 177 -4.85 13.17 11.06
CA HIS A 177 -4.34 12.33 12.15
C HIS A 177 -3.77 10.99 11.68
N ASN A 178 -3.03 10.99 10.57
CA ASN A 178 -2.20 9.86 10.19
C ASN A 178 -0.84 10.00 10.88
N ARG A 179 -0.67 9.35 12.02
CA ARG A 179 0.55 9.39 12.82
C ARG A 179 1.52 8.24 12.54
N ASP A 180 1.13 7.30 11.68
CA ASP A 180 1.99 6.23 11.19
C ASP A 180 2.69 6.64 9.88
N ASP A 181 3.17 7.88 9.84
CA ASP A 181 3.81 8.50 8.68
C ASP A 181 5.35 8.32 8.70
N HIS A 182 5.77 7.09 8.97
CA HIS A 182 7.18 6.74 9.07
C HIS A 182 7.91 6.71 7.71
N SER A 183 9.23 6.71 7.72
CA SER A 183 10.11 6.84 6.54
C SER A 183 9.91 5.77 5.44
N LYS A 184 9.31 4.61 5.75
CA LYS A 184 8.96 3.58 4.75
C LYS A 184 7.70 3.91 3.96
N ASN A 185 6.87 4.87 4.42
CA ASN A 185 5.64 5.28 3.73
C ASN A 185 5.86 6.37 2.67
N PHE A 186 7.11 6.76 2.48
CA PHE A 186 7.51 7.71 1.44
C PHE A 186 8.46 7.01 0.47
N THR A 187 8.01 6.84 -0.78
CA THR A 187 8.72 6.08 -1.80
C THR A 187 8.98 6.94 -3.03
N TYR A 188 10.09 6.68 -3.69
CA TYR A 188 10.46 7.28 -4.97
C TYR A 188 10.58 6.20 -6.02
N LEU A 189 10.13 6.50 -7.24
CA LEU A 189 10.19 5.66 -8.41
C LEU A 189 11.28 6.18 -9.36
N TYR A 190 12.05 5.28 -9.94
CA TYR A 190 13.05 5.61 -10.91
C TYR A 190 12.50 5.45 -12.34
N ASP A 191 12.50 6.54 -13.09
CA ASP A 191 12.18 6.59 -14.52
C ASP A 191 13.45 6.34 -15.29
N GLU A 192 13.64 5.12 -15.79
CA GLU A 192 14.84 4.70 -16.54
C GLU A 192 15.01 5.45 -17.85
N GLU A 193 13.92 5.86 -18.51
CA GLU A 193 13.97 6.56 -19.79
C GLU A 193 14.45 8.00 -19.64
N LYS A 194 14.12 8.63 -18.50
CA LYS A 194 14.48 10.02 -18.22
C LYS A 194 15.67 10.16 -17.27
N ASP A 195 16.22 9.05 -16.78
CA ASP A 195 17.25 9.04 -15.73
C ASP A 195 16.88 9.96 -14.55
N GLN A 196 15.67 9.75 -14.01
CA GLN A 196 15.10 10.64 -12.99
C GLN A 196 14.30 9.88 -11.94
N TRP A 197 14.43 10.34 -10.71
CA TRP A 197 13.54 9.93 -9.64
C TRP A 197 12.29 10.80 -9.61
N ARG A 198 11.16 10.20 -9.23
CA ARG A 198 9.87 10.85 -9.01
C ARG A 198 9.25 10.35 -7.72
N LEU A 199 8.52 11.22 -7.05
CA LEU A 199 7.74 10.82 -5.90
C LEU A 199 6.64 9.83 -6.33
N SER A 200 6.53 8.69 -5.64
CA SER A 200 5.49 7.70 -5.93
C SER A 200 4.10 8.25 -5.63
N PRO A 201 3.02 7.64 -6.12
CA PRO A 201 1.70 7.83 -5.53
C PRO A 201 1.73 7.60 -4.02
N ALA A 202 0.88 8.30 -3.27
CA ALA A 202 0.76 8.09 -1.83
C ALA A 202 0.08 6.74 -1.51
N TYR A 203 0.42 6.16 -0.39
CA TYR A 203 -0.14 4.91 0.14
C TYR A 203 -0.08 4.92 1.66
N ASP A 204 -0.76 3.96 2.29
CA ASP A 204 -0.85 3.84 3.75
C ASP A 204 -1.33 5.13 4.46
N LEU A 205 -2.26 5.84 3.81
CA LEU A 205 -2.92 6.99 4.42
C LEU A 205 -4.16 6.51 5.17
N THR A 206 -4.10 6.49 6.50
CA THR A 206 -5.21 6.10 7.35
C THR A 206 -5.11 6.80 8.70
N TYR A 207 -6.20 6.78 9.47
CA TYR A 207 -6.15 7.23 10.86
C TYR A 207 -5.23 6.32 11.68
N SER A 208 -4.39 6.92 12.51
CA SER A 208 -3.58 6.23 13.52
C SER A 208 -3.44 7.08 14.78
N ASN A 209 -3.47 6.43 15.94
CA ASN A 209 -3.32 7.08 17.26
C ASN A 209 -1.87 7.41 17.58
#